data_af7b45a2e79648eb02beae16ba45a0e9
#
_entry.id   af7b45a2e79648eb02beae16ba45a0e9
#
_cell.length_a   1.000
_cell.length_b   1.000
_cell.length_c   1.000
_cell.angle_alpha   90.00
_cell.angle_beta   90.00
_cell.angle_gamma   90.00
#
_symmetry.space_group_name_H-M   'P 1'
#
loop_
_entity.id
_entity.type
_entity.pdbx_description
1 polymer ?
#
loop_
_entity_poly.entity_id
_entity_poly.type
_entity_poly.pdbx_seq_one_letter_code
_entity_poly.pdbx_strand_id
1 'polypeptide(L)'
;MATKNTAQQPSMIETLKEFKEMKNIDRTTLVSVLEESFRNVIAKIFGSDENFDVIVNPDKGDLEIYRNRVVVDNGQVVDENKEIELKEAQKIAEDYEIGEDVSEPVDFASFGRRAILNLRQTLASKILELEHDSLYNQYKDRVGELVSGEVYQAWKREVLVIDDQNNELILPKSEQISSDSFRKGDTVRAVIIRVDNENNNPKIILSRTSPVFLQRLLEQEVPEIHEGLIKIRKIARIPGERAKIAVESYDDRIDAVGACVGVKGARVHGIVRELKNENIDVINYSANIKIFIQRALAPARVNSITLDDENRKADVFLNPEEVSLAIGRNGLNIKLASLLTEYTIDVYRDNNDVEDEDIYLEEFDDEIDSWVIEAIKTLGLDTAKAVLNAPREMLIEKADLEEETVDHLLNVLRAEFEK
;
A
#
# COMPACT_ATOMS: atom_id res chain seq x y z
N MET A 1 60.01 1.65 36.47
CA MET A 1 58.69 2.02 37.02
C MET A 1 57.69 1.87 35.88
N ALA A 2 56.95 0.78 35.86
CA ALA A 2 55.95 0.51 34.89
C ALA A 2 54.57 0.83 35.50
N THR A 3 53.96 1.90 35.12
CA THR A 3 52.61 2.26 35.49
C THR A 3 51.65 1.27 34.86
N LYS A 4 51.07 0.41 35.68
CA LYS A 4 49.93 -0.44 35.29
C LYS A 4 48.75 0.47 35.03
N ASN A 5 48.37 0.61 33.78
CA ASN A 5 47.05 1.09 33.35
C ASN A 5 46.02 0.05 33.83
N THR A 6 45.42 0.25 34.98
CA THR A 6 44.16 -0.36 35.38
C THR A 6 43.07 0.29 34.55
N ALA A 7 42.70 -0.36 33.47
CA ALA A 7 41.46 -0.06 32.78
C ALA A 7 40.32 -0.19 33.80
N GLN A 8 39.77 0.93 34.26
CA GLN A 8 38.57 0.96 35.10
C GLN A 8 37.47 0.21 34.35
N GLN A 9 37.01 -0.88 34.94
CA GLN A 9 35.79 -1.56 34.50
C GLN A 9 34.65 -0.56 34.70
N PRO A 10 33.79 -0.33 33.67
CA PRO A 10 32.59 0.49 33.86
C PRO A 10 31.82 -0.12 35.04
N SER A 11 31.52 0.72 36.01
CA SER A 11 30.77 0.30 37.18
C SER A 11 29.38 -0.15 36.71
N MET A 12 28.80 -1.14 37.40
CA MET A 12 27.44 -1.61 37.09
C MET A 12 26.43 -0.49 37.11
N ILE A 13 26.69 0.58 37.90
CA ILE A 13 25.95 1.83 37.97
C ILE A 13 26.03 2.61 36.65
N GLU A 14 27.15 2.57 35.93
CA GLU A 14 27.25 3.21 34.60
C GLU A 14 26.41 2.46 33.56
N THR A 15 26.43 1.12 33.60
CA THR A 15 25.59 0.29 32.73
C THR A 15 24.10 0.53 33.02
N LEU A 16 23.68 0.58 34.28
CA LEU A 16 22.30 0.90 34.68
C LEU A 16 21.89 2.35 34.31
N LYS A 17 22.82 3.28 34.31
CA LYS A 17 22.56 4.67 33.82
C LYS A 17 22.40 4.74 32.31
N GLU A 18 23.20 4.00 31.55
CA GLU A 18 23.03 3.86 30.10
C GLU A 18 21.62 3.33 29.75
N PHE A 19 21.11 2.37 30.54
CA PHE A 19 19.75 1.84 30.38
C PHE A 19 18.65 2.82 30.75
N LYS A 20 18.90 3.76 31.68
CA LYS A 20 17.96 4.83 32.05
C LYS A 20 17.72 5.85 30.94
N GLU A 21 18.67 6.03 30.03
CA GLU A 21 18.59 6.94 28.88
C GLU A 21 17.92 6.31 27.66
N MET A 22 17.63 5.00 27.68
CA MET A 22 16.96 4.30 26.58
C MET A 22 15.50 4.74 26.46
N LYS A 23 15.18 5.33 25.31
CA LYS A 23 13.87 5.87 24.96
C LYS A 23 12.86 4.72 24.80
N ASN A 24 11.67 4.89 25.37
CA ASN A 24 10.45 4.07 25.13
C ASN A 24 10.27 2.76 25.87
N ILE A 25 11.09 2.39 26.87
CA ILE A 25 10.80 1.23 27.72
C ILE A 25 10.18 1.70 29.02
N ASP A 26 9.02 1.14 29.38
CA ASP A 26 8.38 1.41 30.65
C ASP A 26 9.29 0.98 31.81
N ARG A 27 9.34 1.79 32.86
CA ARG A 27 10.20 1.60 34.00
C ARG A 27 9.96 0.29 34.72
N THR A 28 8.72 -0.12 34.85
CA THR A 28 8.33 -1.40 35.49
C THR A 28 8.84 -2.58 34.68
N THR A 29 8.74 -2.50 33.37
CA THR A 29 9.26 -3.53 32.44
C THR A 29 10.78 -3.62 32.54
N LEU A 30 11.49 -2.49 32.63
CA LEU A 30 12.94 -2.47 32.77
C LEU A 30 13.39 -3.16 34.08
N VAL A 31 12.70 -2.88 35.19
CA VAL A 31 12.98 -3.53 36.49
C VAL A 31 12.78 -5.04 36.40
N SER A 32 11.66 -5.48 35.85
CA SER A 32 11.37 -6.93 35.68
C SER A 32 12.43 -7.63 34.82
N VAL A 33 12.89 -7.00 33.75
CA VAL A 33 13.94 -7.59 32.88
C VAL A 33 15.29 -7.64 33.60
N LEU A 34 15.61 -6.64 34.40
CA LEU A 34 16.81 -6.65 35.24
C LEU A 34 16.74 -7.80 36.23
N GLU A 35 15.66 -7.91 37.02
CA GLU A 35 15.44 -8.95 37.99
C GLU A 35 15.52 -10.36 37.35
N GLU A 36 14.83 -10.59 36.24
CA GLU A 36 14.86 -11.84 35.49
C GLU A 36 16.28 -12.19 35.01
N SER A 37 17.01 -11.19 34.50
CA SER A 37 18.37 -11.38 34.00
C SER A 37 19.35 -11.77 35.14
N PHE A 38 19.20 -11.18 36.31
CA PHE A 38 19.96 -11.54 37.47
C PHE A 38 19.60 -12.96 37.97
N ARG A 39 18.31 -13.30 38.06
CA ARG A 39 17.84 -14.63 38.42
C ARG A 39 18.40 -15.70 37.47
N ASN A 40 18.40 -15.43 36.15
CA ASN A 40 19.00 -16.36 35.18
C ASN A 40 20.50 -16.59 35.36
N VAL A 41 21.25 -15.57 35.81
CA VAL A 41 22.68 -15.71 36.10
C VAL A 41 22.88 -16.49 37.41
N ILE A 42 22.08 -16.21 38.44
CA ILE A 42 22.08 -16.91 39.73
C ILE A 42 21.78 -18.40 39.50
N ALA A 43 20.72 -18.73 38.74
CA ALA A 43 20.36 -20.11 38.41
C ALA A 43 21.50 -20.87 37.71
N LYS A 44 22.27 -20.21 36.85
CA LYS A 44 23.44 -20.80 36.16
C LYS A 44 24.61 -21.05 37.11
N ILE A 45 24.77 -20.25 38.16
CA ILE A 45 25.90 -20.41 39.13
C ILE A 45 25.56 -21.37 40.23
N PHE A 46 24.34 -21.26 40.79
CA PHE A 46 23.91 -22.00 41.97
C PHE A 46 23.01 -23.20 41.66
N GLY A 47 22.62 -23.36 40.36
CA GLY A 47 21.74 -24.46 39.92
C GLY A 47 20.25 -24.17 40.06
N SER A 48 19.84 -23.22 40.91
CA SER A 48 18.47 -22.72 41.07
C SER A 48 18.50 -21.27 41.55
N ASP A 49 17.44 -20.53 41.28
CA ASP A 49 17.21 -19.17 41.77
C ASP A 49 16.03 -19.07 42.76
N GLU A 50 15.40 -20.22 43.10
CA GLU A 50 14.20 -20.28 43.95
C GLU A 50 14.38 -19.68 45.34
N ASN A 51 15.57 -19.78 45.88
CA ASN A 51 15.95 -19.32 47.22
C ASN A 51 16.70 -17.98 47.19
N PHE A 52 16.60 -17.22 46.10
CA PHE A 52 17.21 -15.91 45.98
C PHE A 52 16.17 -14.83 45.78
N ASP A 53 16.32 -13.72 46.53
CA ASP A 53 15.58 -12.49 46.31
C ASP A 53 16.47 -11.45 45.62
N VAL A 54 16.01 -10.99 44.45
CA VAL A 54 16.70 -9.97 43.70
C VAL A 54 15.86 -8.71 43.73
N ILE A 55 16.38 -7.65 44.31
CA ILE A 55 15.70 -6.36 44.48
C ILE A 55 16.46 -5.29 43.69
N VAL A 56 15.82 -4.73 42.66
CA VAL A 56 16.39 -3.67 41.86
C VAL A 56 15.70 -2.34 42.20
N ASN A 57 16.47 -1.39 42.66
CA ASN A 57 15.99 -0.01 42.86
C ASN A 57 16.46 0.89 41.73
N PRO A 58 15.59 1.19 40.75
CA PRO A 58 15.97 1.94 39.56
C PRO A 58 16.22 3.43 39.85
N ASP A 59 15.74 3.97 40.97
CA ASP A 59 15.94 5.39 41.33
C ASP A 59 17.34 5.66 41.83
N LYS A 60 17.83 4.75 42.65
CA LYS A 60 19.16 4.84 43.25
C LYS A 60 20.22 4.15 42.39
N GLY A 61 19.79 3.22 41.51
CA GLY A 61 20.68 2.33 40.76
C GLY A 61 21.29 1.23 41.66
N ASP A 62 20.62 0.93 42.77
CA ASP A 62 21.07 -0.08 43.73
C ASP A 62 20.48 -1.43 43.37
N LEU A 63 21.29 -2.46 43.52
CA LEU A 63 20.93 -3.88 43.39
C LEU A 63 21.26 -4.56 44.69
N GLU A 64 20.28 -5.23 45.27
CA GLU A 64 20.42 -6.07 46.45
C GLU A 64 20.03 -7.49 46.06
N ILE A 65 20.88 -8.43 46.41
CA ILE A 65 20.64 -9.86 46.21
C ILE A 65 20.73 -10.53 47.59
N TYR A 66 19.67 -11.22 47.95
CA TYR A 66 19.65 -12.02 49.21
C TYR A 66 19.50 -13.48 48.84
N ARG A 67 20.26 -14.33 49.54
CA ARG A 67 20.12 -15.79 49.51
C ARG A 67 19.42 -16.24 50.76
N ASN A 68 18.27 -16.88 50.62
CA ASN A 68 17.48 -17.42 51.71
C ASN A 68 17.85 -18.89 51.92
N ARG A 69 18.30 -19.23 53.16
CA ARG A 69 18.68 -20.59 53.52
C ARG A 69 17.98 -20.98 54.82
N VAL A 70 17.57 -22.25 54.90
CA VAL A 70 16.95 -22.80 56.10
C VAL A 70 18.04 -23.27 57.07
N VAL A 71 17.93 -22.92 58.35
CA VAL A 71 18.86 -23.38 59.39
C VAL A 71 18.63 -24.85 59.70
N VAL A 72 19.68 -25.66 59.55
CA VAL A 72 19.66 -27.06 59.85
C VAL A 72 20.69 -27.40 60.98
N ASP A 73 20.54 -28.55 61.58
CA ASP A 73 21.50 -28.99 62.63
C ASP A 73 22.91 -29.20 62.07
N ASN A 74 23.92 -28.99 62.89
CA ASN A 74 25.33 -29.10 62.50
C ASN A 74 25.65 -30.46 61.89
N GLY A 75 26.20 -30.45 60.66
CA GLY A 75 26.55 -31.70 59.94
C GLY A 75 25.39 -32.34 59.15
N GLN A 76 24.21 -31.73 59.08
CA GLN A 76 23.05 -32.25 58.40
C GLN A 76 22.74 -31.49 57.09
N VAL A 77 23.61 -30.60 56.64
CA VAL A 77 23.46 -29.85 55.36
C VAL A 77 23.49 -30.84 54.19
N VAL A 78 22.41 -30.89 53.41
CA VAL A 78 22.29 -31.68 52.18
C VAL A 78 22.57 -30.83 50.96
N ASP A 79 22.07 -29.60 50.93
CA ASP A 79 22.27 -28.63 49.86
C ASP A 79 22.79 -27.29 50.44
N GLU A 80 24.08 -27.02 50.23
CA GLU A 80 24.73 -25.78 50.70
C GLU A 80 24.07 -24.51 50.16
N ASN A 81 23.32 -24.59 49.08
CA ASN A 81 22.60 -23.45 48.53
C ASN A 81 21.28 -23.14 49.24
N LYS A 82 20.63 -24.16 49.80
CA LYS A 82 19.31 -24.06 50.45
C LYS A 82 19.36 -24.13 51.94
N GLU A 83 20.45 -24.67 52.53
CA GLU A 83 20.58 -24.98 53.94
C GLU A 83 21.85 -24.33 54.51
N ILE A 84 21.82 -23.98 55.81
CA ILE A 84 22.93 -23.40 56.53
C ILE A 84 23.02 -24.08 57.91
N GLU A 85 24.26 -24.39 58.38
CA GLU A 85 24.45 -24.90 59.71
C GLU A 85 24.09 -23.85 60.77
N LEU A 86 23.50 -24.31 61.89
CA LEU A 86 23.14 -23.46 63.03
C LEU A 86 24.32 -22.57 63.50
N LYS A 87 25.55 -23.16 63.57
CA LYS A 87 26.76 -22.42 63.98
C LYS A 87 27.12 -21.28 62.99
N GLU A 88 26.83 -21.46 61.74
CA GLU A 88 27.07 -20.43 60.74
C GLU A 88 25.97 -19.36 60.76
N ALA A 89 24.70 -19.77 60.90
CA ALA A 89 23.57 -18.89 61.07
C ALA A 89 23.74 -17.98 62.29
N GLN A 90 24.20 -18.54 63.42
CA GLN A 90 24.47 -17.80 64.68
C GLN A 90 25.64 -16.80 64.59
N LYS A 91 26.49 -16.89 63.57
CA LYS A 91 27.47 -15.82 63.27
C LYS A 91 26.84 -14.58 62.59
N ILE A 92 25.70 -14.77 61.99
CA ILE A 92 24.93 -13.66 61.31
C ILE A 92 24.07 -12.95 62.37
N ALA A 93 23.31 -13.72 63.16
CA ALA A 93 22.56 -13.25 64.31
C ALA A 93 22.45 -14.39 65.37
N GLU A 94 22.68 -14.02 66.65
CA GLU A 94 22.79 -15.00 67.76
C GLU A 94 21.46 -15.72 68.10
N ASP A 95 20.32 -15.20 67.62
CA ASP A 95 18.97 -15.62 67.93
C ASP A 95 18.35 -16.60 66.93
N TYR A 96 19.10 -17.07 65.91
CA TYR A 96 18.57 -18.06 64.96
C TYR A 96 18.43 -19.45 65.57
N GLU A 97 17.27 -20.08 65.27
CA GLU A 97 16.93 -21.45 65.67
C GLU A 97 16.83 -22.38 64.47
N ILE A 98 16.88 -23.72 64.73
CA ILE A 98 16.75 -24.72 63.67
C ILE A 98 15.34 -24.62 63.00
N GLY A 99 15.29 -24.53 61.65
CA GLY A 99 14.07 -24.42 60.87
C GLY A 99 13.69 -23.00 60.53
N GLU A 100 14.44 -22.00 60.96
CA GLU A 100 14.22 -20.61 60.55
C GLU A 100 14.92 -20.28 59.23
N ASP A 101 14.39 -19.26 58.49
CA ASP A 101 14.97 -18.76 57.26
C ASP A 101 15.98 -17.67 57.54
N VAL A 102 17.19 -17.82 57.02
CA VAL A 102 18.27 -16.82 57.07
C VAL A 102 18.44 -16.18 55.74
N SER A 103 18.27 -14.84 55.68
CA SER A 103 18.55 -14.04 54.50
C SER A 103 19.94 -13.44 54.55
N GLU A 104 20.81 -13.88 53.65
CA GLU A 104 22.20 -13.40 53.56
C GLU A 104 22.36 -12.46 52.35
N PRO A 105 22.94 -11.28 52.52
CA PRO A 105 23.28 -10.43 51.39
C PRO A 105 24.40 -11.07 50.55
N VAL A 106 24.20 -11.16 49.24
CA VAL A 106 25.18 -11.72 48.31
C VAL A 106 25.76 -10.62 47.46
N ASP A 107 27.09 -10.45 47.55
CA ASP A 107 27.77 -9.49 46.70
C ASP A 107 27.90 -10.03 45.27
N PHE A 108 27.26 -9.39 44.31
CA PHE A 108 27.33 -9.76 42.89
C PHE A 108 28.78 -9.76 42.36
N ALA A 109 29.65 -8.92 42.90
CA ALA A 109 31.06 -8.88 42.51
C ALA A 109 31.77 -10.26 42.80
N SER A 110 31.24 -11.02 43.72
CA SER A 110 31.77 -12.36 44.07
C SER A 110 31.50 -13.44 43.00
N PHE A 111 30.53 -13.24 42.10
CA PHE A 111 30.15 -14.17 41.03
C PHE A 111 31.21 -14.34 39.93
N GLY A 112 32.20 -13.50 39.92
CA GLY A 112 33.33 -13.57 39.01
C GLY A 112 33.05 -12.98 37.61
N ARG A 113 34.12 -12.80 36.85
CA ARG A 113 34.07 -12.08 35.55
C ARG A 113 33.16 -12.72 34.50
N ARG A 114 33.03 -14.05 34.48
CA ARG A 114 32.17 -14.74 33.50
C ARG A 114 30.69 -14.46 33.76
N ALA A 115 30.26 -14.42 35.00
CA ALA A 115 28.91 -14.12 35.40
C ALA A 115 28.52 -12.67 34.99
N ILE A 116 29.41 -11.73 35.25
CA ILE A 116 29.22 -10.33 34.89
C ILE A 116 29.11 -10.14 33.35
N LEU A 117 29.96 -10.85 32.58
CA LEU A 117 29.88 -10.81 31.10
C LEU A 117 28.59 -11.45 30.59
N ASN A 118 28.19 -12.59 31.15
CA ASN A 118 26.93 -13.24 30.79
C ASN A 118 25.71 -12.35 31.10
N LEU A 119 25.70 -11.73 32.28
CA LEU A 119 24.63 -10.78 32.62
C LEU A 119 24.54 -9.63 31.62
N ARG A 120 25.69 -9.01 31.32
CA ARG A 120 25.72 -7.91 30.34
C ARG A 120 25.19 -8.34 28.97
N GLN A 121 25.55 -9.52 28.49
CA GLN A 121 25.05 -10.04 27.19
C GLN A 121 23.56 -10.35 27.28
N THR A 122 23.08 -10.98 28.35
CA THR A 122 21.66 -11.29 28.52
C THR A 122 20.82 -10.00 28.59
N LEU A 123 21.27 -9.03 29.37
CA LEU A 123 20.61 -7.71 29.46
C LEU A 123 20.55 -7.01 28.10
N ALA A 124 21.68 -6.92 27.40
CA ALA A 124 21.71 -6.30 26.08
C ALA A 124 20.76 -7.00 25.08
N SER A 125 20.72 -8.32 25.11
CA SER A 125 19.81 -9.10 24.26
C SER A 125 18.34 -8.87 24.62
N LYS A 126 17.99 -8.85 25.91
CA LYS A 126 16.61 -8.63 26.38
C LYS A 126 16.12 -7.22 26.10
N ILE A 127 16.98 -6.22 26.25
CA ILE A 127 16.65 -4.84 25.94
C ILE A 127 16.39 -4.67 24.45
N LEU A 128 17.26 -5.23 23.61
CA LEU A 128 17.07 -5.21 22.15
C LEU A 128 15.76 -5.91 21.76
N GLU A 129 15.40 -7.02 22.41
CA GLU A 129 14.12 -7.70 22.22
C GLU A 129 12.93 -6.78 22.55
N LEU A 130 12.97 -6.08 23.68
CA LEU A 130 11.93 -5.11 24.07
C LEU A 130 11.84 -3.91 23.14
N GLU A 131 12.97 -3.39 22.70
CA GLU A 131 13.00 -2.29 21.70
C GLU A 131 12.35 -2.75 20.39
N HIS A 132 12.65 -3.95 19.92
CA HIS A 132 12.07 -4.53 18.72
C HIS A 132 10.56 -4.77 18.88
N ASP A 133 10.10 -5.30 20.01
CA ASP A 133 8.68 -5.49 20.28
C ASP A 133 7.93 -4.17 20.37
N SER A 134 8.52 -3.17 21.00
CA SER A 134 7.97 -1.82 21.07
C SER A 134 7.84 -1.21 19.66
N LEU A 135 8.91 -1.30 18.86
CA LEU A 135 8.93 -0.80 17.49
C LEU A 135 7.88 -1.51 16.62
N TYR A 136 7.79 -2.84 16.70
CA TYR A 136 6.79 -3.62 16.00
C TYR A 136 5.37 -3.18 16.37
N ASN A 137 5.08 -3.10 17.67
CA ASN A 137 3.77 -2.69 18.16
C ASN A 137 3.39 -1.26 17.76
N GLN A 138 4.36 -0.35 17.75
CA GLN A 138 4.16 1.04 17.32
C GLN A 138 3.78 1.15 15.84
N TYR A 139 4.40 0.34 14.97
CA TYR A 139 4.23 0.48 13.51
C TYR A 139 3.20 -0.46 12.89
N LYS A 140 2.87 -1.61 13.53
CA LYS A 140 1.89 -2.57 12.98
C LYS A 140 0.52 -1.93 12.75
N ASP A 141 0.09 -1.04 13.66
CA ASP A 141 -1.21 -0.37 13.60
C ASP A 141 -1.18 0.85 12.66
N ARG A 142 0.01 1.29 12.26
CA ARG A 142 0.23 2.39 11.32
C ARG A 142 0.36 1.95 9.86
N VAL A 143 0.13 0.67 9.56
CA VAL A 143 0.09 0.19 8.17
C VAL A 143 -0.98 0.94 7.39
N GLY A 144 -0.58 1.47 6.23
CA GLY A 144 -1.44 2.34 5.41
C GLY A 144 -1.32 3.83 5.74
N GLU A 145 -0.55 4.25 6.74
CA GLU A 145 -0.27 5.65 7.01
C GLU A 145 0.84 6.22 6.12
N LEU A 146 0.72 7.50 5.83
CA LEU A 146 1.77 8.27 5.15
C LEU A 146 2.82 8.69 6.17
N VAL A 147 4.08 8.41 5.85
CA VAL A 147 5.24 8.82 6.63
C VAL A 147 6.20 9.64 5.78
N SER A 148 6.94 10.51 6.45
CA SER A 148 8.02 11.30 5.88
C SER A 148 9.29 11.03 6.65
N GLY A 149 10.41 10.93 5.97
CA GLY A 149 11.70 10.74 6.59
C GLY A 149 12.84 11.19 5.70
N GLU A 150 14.05 11.21 6.26
CA GLU A 150 15.26 11.59 5.56
C GLU A 150 16.04 10.35 5.10
N VAL A 151 16.53 10.36 3.87
CA VAL A 151 17.39 9.30 3.35
C VAL A 151 18.73 9.29 4.11
N TYR A 152 18.92 8.24 4.90
CA TYR A 152 20.19 8.01 5.58
C TYR A 152 21.22 7.39 4.63
N GLN A 153 20.79 6.38 3.86
CA GLN A 153 21.63 5.71 2.88
C GLN A 153 20.81 5.10 1.74
N ALA A 154 21.30 5.23 0.51
CA ALA A 154 20.72 4.62 -0.67
C ALA A 154 21.64 3.52 -1.20
N TRP A 155 21.12 2.29 -1.24
CA TRP A 155 21.80 1.13 -1.84
C TRP A 155 21.13 0.74 -3.16
N LYS A 156 21.74 -0.20 -3.85
CA LYS A 156 21.23 -0.70 -5.15
C LYS A 156 19.84 -1.34 -5.04
N ARG A 157 19.55 -1.99 -3.91
CA ARG A 157 18.33 -2.79 -3.70
C ARG A 157 17.28 -2.09 -2.85
N GLU A 158 17.68 -1.15 -2.02
CA GLU A 158 16.81 -0.48 -1.05
C GLU A 158 17.35 0.88 -0.64
N VAL A 159 16.50 1.70 -0.09
CA VAL A 159 16.84 2.98 0.53
C VAL A 159 16.48 2.90 2.00
N LEU A 160 17.43 3.24 2.86
CA LEU A 160 17.22 3.38 4.30
C LEU A 160 16.79 4.82 4.57
N VAL A 161 15.62 4.96 5.18
CA VAL A 161 15.00 6.23 5.55
C VAL A 161 14.90 6.29 7.07
N ILE A 162 15.24 7.43 7.64
CA ILE A 162 15.10 7.70 9.08
C ILE A 162 13.93 8.63 9.28
N ASP A 163 13.00 8.27 10.15
CA ASP A 163 11.88 9.13 10.51
C ASP A 163 12.25 10.18 11.58
N ASP A 164 11.29 10.98 12.02
CA ASP A 164 11.43 12.01 13.03
C ASP A 164 11.75 11.47 14.44
N GLN A 165 11.51 10.17 14.65
CA GLN A 165 11.80 9.48 15.92
C GLN A 165 13.12 8.70 15.89
N ASN A 166 13.91 8.83 14.81
CA ASN A 166 15.13 8.06 14.53
C ASN A 166 14.91 6.55 14.33
N ASN A 167 13.73 6.14 13.88
CA ASN A 167 13.49 4.75 13.50
C ASN A 167 13.90 4.49 12.05
N GLU A 168 14.40 3.30 11.81
CA GLU A 168 14.82 2.85 10.49
C GLU A 168 13.65 2.30 9.68
N LEU A 169 13.39 2.90 8.51
CA LEU A 169 12.36 2.51 7.57
C LEU A 169 13.03 2.11 6.27
N ILE A 170 12.53 1.05 5.64
CA ILE A 170 13.14 0.48 4.43
C ILE A 170 12.22 0.73 3.24
N LEU A 171 12.75 1.35 2.19
CA LEU A 171 12.08 1.50 0.90
C LEU A 171 12.76 0.61 -0.15
N PRO A 172 12.27 -0.62 -0.39
CA PRO A 172 12.85 -1.55 -1.36
C PRO A 172 12.77 -0.98 -2.78
N LYS A 173 13.67 -1.43 -3.67
CA LYS A 173 13.69 -0.98 -5.08
C LYS A 173 12.39 -1.31 -5.82
N SER A 174 11.75 -2.43 -5.51
CA SER A 174 10.44 -2.82 -6.06
C SER A 174 9.30 -1.88 -5.68
N GLU A 175 9.46 -1.16 -4.57
CA GLU A 175 8.48 -0.23 -4.04
C GLU A 175 8.80 1.24 -4.33
N GLN A 176 9.83 1.49 -5.14
CA GLN A 176 10.19 2.80 -5.67
C GLN A 176 9.54 3.01 -7.04
N ILE A 177 9.13 4.23 -7.34
CA ILE A 177 8.74 4.62 -8.69
C ILE A 177 10.00 4.52 -9.58
N SER A 178 9.85 4.06 -10.81
CA SER A 178 10.99 3.82 -11.72
C SER A 178 11.89 5.05 -11.92
N SER A 179 11.31 6.24 -11.85
CA SER A 179 11.99 7.54 -11.96
C SER A 179 12.50 8.10 -10.64
N ASP A 180 12.30 7.40 -9.50
CA ASP A 180 12.83 7.83 -8.21
C ASP A 180 14.36 7.70 -8.18
N SER A 181 14.99 8.78 -7.72
CA SER A 181 16.43 8.85 -7.48
C SER A 181 16.65 9.54 -6.17
N PHE A 182 17.15 8.81 -5.18
CA PHE A 182 17.36 9.30 -3.84
C PHE A 182 18.84 9.40 -3.50
N ARG A 183 19.21 10.46 -2.80
CA ARG A 183 20.55 10.71 -2.25
C ARG A 183 20.45 10.91 -0.75
N LYS A 184 21.53 10.68 -0.05
CA LYS A 184 21.62 10.97 1.39
C LYS A 184 21.23 12.44 1.67
N GLY A 185 20.33 12.63 2.64
CA GLY A 185 19.78 13.94 3.01
C GLY A 185 18.50 14.33 2.27
N ASP A 186 18.07 13.56 1.26
CA ASP A 186 16.80 13.84 0.58
C ASP A 186 15.63 13.47 1.50
N THR A 187 14.55 14.24 1.41
CA THR A 187 13.29 13.88 2.08
C THR A 187 12.48 12.93 1.22
N VAL A 188 11.99 11.86 1.81
CA VAL A 188 11.13 10.85 1.18
C VAL A 188 9.79 10.81 1.87
N ARG A 189 8.72 10.84 1.07
CA ARG A 189 7.35 10.55 1.51
C ARG A 189 6.93 9.22 0.94
N ALA A 190 6.39 8.35 1.78
CA ALA A 190 5.94 7.02 1.37
C ALA A 190 4.86 6.50 2.33
N VAL A 191 4.19 5.43 1.97
CA VAL A 191 3.22 4.76 2.84
C VAL A 191 3.84 3.51 3.45
N ILE A 192 3.52 3.22 4.70
CA ILE A 192 3.88 1.94 5.33
C ILE A 192 2.97 0.87 4.74
N ILE A 193 3.54 -0.13 4.06
CA ILE A 193 2.74 -1.22 3.47
C ILE A 193 2.68 -2.45 4.35
N ARG A 194 3.72 -2.71 5.12
CA ARG A 194 3.80 -3.83 6.05
C ARG A 194 4.92 -3.64 7.05
N VAL A 195 4.82 -4.37 8.13
CA VAL A 195 5.87 -4.50 9.14
C VAL A 195 6.21 -5.98 9.25
N ASP A 196 7.38 -6.34 8.76
CA ASP A 196 7.88 -7.72 8.80
C ASP A 196 8.64 -7.91 10.12
N ASN A 197 8.34 -8.98 10.87
CA ASN A 197 9.04 -9.32 12.12
C ASN A 197 9.71 -10.69 11.98
N GLU A 198 10.84 -10.71 11.28
CA GLU A 198 11.64 -11.93 11.12
C GLU A 198 12.71 -12.02 12.21
N ASN A 199 12.72 -13.13 12.96
CA ASN A 199 13.69 -13.37 14.04
C ASN A 199 13.71 -12.24 15.09
N ASN A 200 12.56 -11.72 15.45
CA ASN A 200 12.41 -10.60 16.38
C ASN A 200 13.17 -9.33 15.97
N ASN A 201 13.30 -9.11 14.66
CA ASN A 201 13.90 -7.92 14.07
C ASN A 201 12.87 -7.25 13.16
N PRO A 202 12.09 -6.27 13.65
CA PRO A 202 11.04 -5.63 12.89
C PRO A 202 11.64 -4.77 11.77
N LYS A 203 11.10 -4.98 10.56
CA LYS A 203 11.42 -4.17 9.38
C LYS A 203 10.17 -3.46 8.91
N ILE A 204 10.19 -2.16 8.94
CA ILE A 204 9.09 -1.31 8.47
C ILE A 204 9.29 -1.06 7.00
N ILE A 205 8.42 -1.61 6.16
CA ILE A 205 8.53 -1.54 4.70
C ILE A 205 7.65 -0.42 4.16
N LEU A 206 8.29 0.48 3.45
CA LEU A 206 7.67 1.62 2.77
C LEU A 206 7.36 1.30 1.32
N SER A 207 6.35 1.99 0.77
CA SER A 207 6.02 1.95 -0.65
C SER A 207 5.64 3.32 -1.19
N ARG A 208 6.09 3.59 -2.41
CA ARG A 208 5.67 4.71 -3.26
C ARG A 208 4.88 4.22 -4.47
N THR A 209 4.84 2.90 -4.70
CA THR A 209 4.11 2.27 -5.80
C THR A 209 2.68 1.89 -5.43
N SER A 210 2.39 1.70 -4.16
CA SER A 210 1.07 1.32 -3.66
C SER A 210 -0.02 2.33 -4.04
N PRO A 211 -1.23 1.88 -4.44
CA PRO A 211 -2.39 2.76 -4.60
C PRO A 211 -2.74 3.55 -3.33
N VAL A 212 -2.47 2.98 -2.16
CA VAL A 212 -2.69 3.64 -0.85
C VAL A 212 -1.84 4.91 -0.73
N PHE A 213 -0.64 4.94 -1.30
CA PHE A 213 0.19 6.15 -1.31
C PHE A 213 -0.51 7.31 -2.02
N LEU A 214 -1.07 7.07 -3.21
CA LEU A 214 -1.85 8.07 -3.94
C LEU A 214 -3.11 8.48 -3.16
N GLN A 215 -3.80 7.53 -2.54
CA GLN A 215 -4.96 7.81 -1.69
C GLN A 215 -4.61 8.78 -0.55
N ARG A 216 -3.54 8.51 0.20
CA ARG A 216 -3.10 9.37 1.32
C ARG A 216 -2.66 10.75 0.87
N LEU A 217 -2.03 10.86 -0.31
CA LEU A 217 -1.70 12.17 -0.89
C LEU A 217 -2.95 12.97 -1.21
N LEU A 218 -3.99 12.34 -1.77
CA LEU A 218 -5.27 12.98 -2.03
C LEU A 218 -5.98 13.41 -0.76
N GLU A 219 -5.99 12.59 0.28
CA GLU A 219 -6.57 12.92 1.58
C GLU A 219 -5.91 14.15 2.24
N GLN A 220 -4.61 14.38 1.98
CA GLN A 220 -3.92 15.58 2.45
C GLN A 220 -4.19 16.82 1.63
N GLU A 221 -4.30 16.68 0.31
CA GLU A 221 -4.41 17.83 -0.61
C GLU A 221 -5.87 18.26 -0.85
N VAL A 222 -6.85 17.37 -0.57
CA VAL A 222 -8.27 17.59 -0.84
C VAL A 222 -9.04 17.59 0.48
N PRO A 223 -9.38 18.77 1.03
CA PRO A 223 -10.11 18.86 2.30
C PRO A 223 -11.43 18.10 2.31
N GLU A 224 -12.15 18.11 1.19
CA GLU A 224 -13.45 17.44 1.04
C GLU A 224 -13.34 15.90 1.17
N ILE A 225 -12.18 15.31 0.85
CA ILE A 225 -11.89 13.90 1.11
C ILE A 225 -11.57 13.69 2.59
N HIS A 226 -10.76 14.57 3.17
CA HIS A 226 -10.38 14.52 4.58
C HIS A 226 -11.61 14.65 5.51
N GLU A 227 -12.55 15.50 5.15
CA GLU A 227 -13.80 15.72 5.88
C GLU A 227 -14.85 14.62 5.61
N GLY A 228 -14.56 13.68 4.70
CA GLY A 228 -15.46 12.57 4.36
C GLY A 228 -16.65 12.94 3.46
N LEU A 229 -16.68 14.15 2.89
CA LEU A 229 -17.70 14.60 1.93
C LEU A 229 -17.55 13.90 0.57
N ILE A 230 -16.29 13.62 0.19
CA ILE A 230 -15.93 12.87 -1.01
C ILE A 230 -15.25 11.58 -0.59
N LYS A 231 -15.67 10.48 -1.17
CA LYS A 231 -15.05 9.16 -0.96
C LYS A 231 -14.32 8.68 -2.19
N ILE A 232 -13.10 8.22 -2.02
CA ILE A 232 -12.38 7.47 -3.04
C ILE A 232 -12.92 6.04 -3.03
N ARG A 233 -13.54 5.62 -4.13
CA ARG A 233 -14.14 4.28 -4.26
C ARG A 233 -13.14 3.25 -4.75
N LYS A 234 -12.37 3.59 -5.78
CA LYS A 234 -11.36 2.71 -6.38
C LYS A 234 -10.19 3.52 -6.93
N ILE A 235 -9.03 2.91 -6.92
CA ILE A 235 -7.81 3.44 -7.52
C ILE A 235 -7.17 2.35 -8.37
N ALA A 236 -6.90 2.64 -9.62
CA ALA A 236 -6.06 1.84 -10.49
C ALA A 236 -4.81 2.66 -10.86
N ARG A 237 -3.61 2.07 -10.67
CA ARG A 237 -2.36 2.81 -10.80
C ARG A 237 -1.28 1.99 -11.49
N ILE A 238 -0.57 2.63 -12.40
CA ILE A 238 0.70 2.17 -12.95
C ILE A 238 1.74 3.20 -12.51
N PRO A 239 2.55 2.88 -11.48
CA PRO A 239 3.41 3.85 -10.81
C PRO A 239 4.37 4.56 -11.75
N GLY A 240 4.39 5.89 -11.68
CA GLY A 240 5.25 6.75 -12.50
C GLY A 240 4.75 6.99 -13.93
N GLU A 241 3.64 6.39 -14.33
CA GLU A 241 3.06 6.57 -15.66
C GLU A 241 1.66 7.20 -15.60
N ARG A 242 0.68 6.50 -15.07
CA ARG A 242 -0.70 6.98 -15.01
C ARG A 242 -1.49 6.29 -13.90
N ALA A 243 -2.45 7.02 -13.33
CA ALA A 243 -3.45 6.51 -12.40
C ALA A 243 -4.86 6.95 -12.81
N LYS A 244 -5.86 6.12 -12.49
CA LYS A 244 -7.28 6.46 -12.56
C LYS A 244 -7.91 6.29 -11.19
N ILE A 245 -8.71 7.27 -10.80
CA ILE A 245 -9.34 7.34 -9.48
C ILE A 245 -10.83 7.53 -9.66
N ALA A 246 -11.61 6.65 -9.06
CA ALA A 246 -13.06 6.77 -9.01
C ALA A 246 -13.48 7.39 -7.67
N VAL A 247 -14.12 8.54 -7.73
CA VAL A 247 -14.59 9.30 -6.57
C VAL A 247 -16.10 9.42 -6.57
N GLU A 248 -16.68 9.56 -5.40
CA GLU A 248 -18.11 9.75 -5.19
C GLU A 248 -18.34 10.82 -4.11
N SER A 249 -19.24 11.73 -4.35
CA SER A 249 -19.69 12.71 -3.35
C SER A 249 -20.95 12.20 -2.66
N TYR A 250 -21.06 12.45 -1.37
CA TYR A 250 -22.31 12.25 -0.61
C TYR A 250 -23.23 13.46 -0.62
N ASP A 251 -22.75 14.61 -1.09
CA ASP A 251 -23.54 15.84 -1.30
C ASP A 251 -23.62 16.14 -2.80
N ASP A 252 -24.84 16.12 -3.35
CA ASP A 252 -25.11 16.39 -4.77
C ASP A 252 -24.68 17.79 -5.23
N ARG A 253 -24.45 18.71 -4.30
CA ARG A 253 -23.96 20.08 -4.59
C ARG A 253 -22.45 20.13 -4.79
N ILE A 254 -21.70 19.06 -4.44
CA ILE A 254 -20.26 19.00 -4.54
C ILE A 254 -19.87 18.23 -5.80
N ASP A 255 -19.19 18.90 -6.72
CA ASP A 255 -18.52 18.24 -7.84
C ASP A 255 -17.28 17.50 -7.34
N ALA A 256 -17.39 16.18 -7.16
CA ALA A 256 -16.30 15.35 -6.63
C ALA A 256 -15.05 15.39 -7.50
N VAL A 257 -15.20 15.43 -8.82
CA VAL A 257 -14.06 15.49 -9.75
C VAL A 257 -13.40 16.87 -9.70
N GLY A 258 -14.21 17.93 -9.78
CA GLY A 258 -13.72 19.30 -9.73
C GLY A 258 -13.01 19.62 -8.41
N ALA A 259 -13.51 19.14 -7.28
CA ALA A 259 -12.89 19.30 -5.97
C ALA A 259 -11.53 18.59 -5.88
N CYS A 260 -11.41 17.37 -6.40
CA CYS A 260 -10.15 16.64 -6.41
C CYS A 260 -9.11 17.28 -7.33
N VAL A 261 -9.52 17.72 -8.51
CA VAL A 261 -8.62 18.35 -9.50
C VAL A 261 -8.19 19.75 -9.04
N GLY A 262 -9.12 20.50 -8.48
CA GLY A 262 -8.93 21.88 -8.07
C GLY A 262 -8.90 22.87 -9.23
N VAL A 263 -8.91 24.16 -8.91
CA VAL A 263 -8.93 25.24 -9.93
C VAL A 263 -7.68 25.13 -10.82
N LYS A 264 -7.90 24.94 -12.12
CA LYS A 264 -6.82 24.74 -13.12
C LYS A 264 -5.85 23.60 -12.78
N GLY A 265 -6.31 22.60 -12.05
CA GLY A 265 -5.48 21.44 -11.66
C GLY A 265 -4.52 21.68 -10.49
N ALA A 266 -4.68 22.77 -9.74
CA ALA A 266 -3.71 23.18 -8.71
C ALA A 266 -3.48 22.10 -7.65
N ARG A 267 -4.54 21.39 -7.20
CA ARG A 267 -4.44 20.34 -6.18
C ARG A 267 -3.74 19.09 -6.72
N VAL A 268 -4.16 18.63 -7.90
CA VAL A 268 -3.56 17.45 -8.54
C VAL A 268 -2.10 17.68 -8.95
N HIS A 269 -1.72 18.91 -9.32
CA HIS A 269 -0.33 19.21 -9.72
C HIS A 269 0.70 18.96 -8.61
N GLY A 270 0.34 19.21 -7.34
CA GLY A 270 1.19 18.90 -6.20
C GLY A 270 1.47 17.39 -6.11
N ILE A 271 0.41 16.60 -6.25
CA ILE A 271 0.48 15.13 -6.20
C ILE A 271 1.25 14.57 -7.41
N VAL A 272 0.96 15.07 -8.63
CA VAL A 272 1.66 14.68 -9.87
C VAL A 272 3.17 14.90 -9.74
N ARG A 273 3.59 16.01 -9.13
CA ARG A 273 5.01 16.31 -8.91
C ARG A 273 5.64 15.33 -7.90
N GLU A 274 4.93 15.02 -6.80
CA GLU A 274 5.38 14.03 -5.81
C GLU A 274 5.55 12.64 -6.44
N LEU A 275 4.64 12.27 -7.34
CA LEU A 275 4.63 10.98 -8.05
C LEU A 275 5.51 10.98 -9.32
N LYS A 276 6.45 11.93 -9.45
CA LYS A 276 7.40 12.00 -10.58
C LYS A 276 6.72 12.09 -11.95
N ASN A 277 5.73 12.99 -12.08
CA ASN A 277 4.95 13.26 -13.27
C ASN A 277 4.00 12.12 -13.71
N GLU A 278 3.52 11.32 -12.77
CA GLU A 278 2.43 10.37 -13.01
C GLU A 278 1.12 11.11 -13.32
N ASN A 279 0.51 10.85 -14.49
CA ASN A 279 -0.74 11.47 -14.87
C ASN A 279 -1.91 10.89 -14.04
N ILE A 280 -2.77 11.75 -13.52
CA ILE A 280 -3.89 11.34 -12.66
C ILE A 280 -5.21 11.72 -13.34
N ASP A 281 -6.02 10.72 -13.67
CA ASP A 281 -7.39 10.87 -14.17
C ASP A 281 -8.37 10.66 -13.02
N VAL A 282 -9.21 11.62 -12.74
CA VAL A 282 -10.28 11.52 -11.74
C VAL A 282 -11.61 11.40 -12.45
N ILE A 283 -12.40 10.39 -12.09
CA ILE A 283 -13.73 10.13 -12.65
C ILE A 283 -14.77 9.94 -11.55
N ASN A 284 -16.02 10.26 -11.87
CA ASN A 284 -17.13 9.96 -10.97
C ASN A 284 -17.43 8.45 -10.96
N TYR A 285 -17.48 7.87 -9.76
CA TYR A 285 -17.93 6.50 -9.57
C TYR A 285 -19.39 6.33 -9.98
N SER A 286 -19.78 5.14 -10.41
CA SER A 286 -21.16 4.75 -10.62
C SER A 286 -21.37 3.30 -10.21
N ALA A 287 -22.47 3.02 -9.53
CA ALA A 287 -22.87 1.65 -9.21
C ALA A 287 -23.33 0.89 -10.49
N ASN A 288 -23.80 1.60 -11.52
CA ASN A 288 -24.08 1.02 -12.82
C ASN A 288 -22.74 0.76 -13.54
N ILE A 289 -22.44 -0.51 -13.75
CA ILE A 289 -21.15 -0.93 -14.33
C ILE A 289 -20.95 -0.43 -15.76
N LYS A 290 -21.99 -0.33 -16.60
CA LYS A 290 -21.88 0.20 -17.95
C LYS A 290 -21.47 1.67 -17.93
N ILE A 291 -22.10 2.47 -17.09
CA ILE A 291 -21.76 3.90 -16.90
C ILE A 291 -20.34 4.02 -16.31
N PHE A 292 -19.96 3.11 -15.40
CA PHE A 292 -18.65 3.17 -14.79
C PHE A 292 -17.55 2.84 -15.81
N ILE A 293 -17.74 1.81 -16.65
CA ILE A 293 -16.82 1.47 -17.75
C ILE A 293 -16.72 2.63 -18.76
N GLN A 294 -17.86 3.21 -19.14
CA GLN A 294 -17.88 4.37 -20.04
C GLN A 294 -17.05 5.53 -19.49
N ARG A 295 -17.21 5.86 -18.21
CA ARG A 295 -16.42 6.91 -17.53
C ARG A 295 -14.95 6.53 -17.41
N ALA A 296 -14.65 5.25 -17.16
CA ALA A 296 -13.28 4.77 -17.02
C ALA A 296 -12.50 4.82 -18.34
N LEU A 297 -13.18 4.71 -19.49
CA LEU A 297 -12.57 4.83 -20.82
C LEU A 297 -12.39 6.25 -21.30
N ALA A 298 -12.89 7.26 -20.58
CA ALA A 298 -12.67 8.65 -20.93
C ALA A 298 -11.19 8.93 -21.25
N PRO A 299 -10.88 9.78 -22.28
CA PRO A 299 -11.78 10.68 -22.99
C PRO A 299 -12.57 10.05 -24.16
N ALA A 300 -12.41 8.75 -24.44
CA ALA A 300 -13.12 8.08 -25.53
C ALA A 300 -14.65 8.07 -25.30
N ARG A 301 -15.41 8.26 -26.36
CA ARG A 301 -16.87 8.18 -26.36
C ARG A 301 -17.30 6.78 -26.75
N VAL A 302 -18.07 6.15 -25.88
CA VAL A 302 -18.55 4.77 -26.04
C VAL A 302 -19.97 4.82 -26.62
N ASN A 303 -20.22 4.05 -27.69
CA ASN A 303 -21.54 3.94 -28.34
C ASN A 303 -22.40 2.91 -27.57
N SER A 304 -21.88 1.69 -27.38
CA SER A 304 -22.60 0.64 -26.67
C SER A 304 -21.66 -0.28 -25.89
N ILE A 305 -22.20 -0.96 -24.86
CA ILE A 305 -21.47 -1.90 -24.03
C ILE A 305 -22.31 -3.15 -23.82
N THR A 306 -21.76 -4.28 -24.17
CA THR A 306 -22.30 -5.61 -23.86
C THR A 306 -21.52 -6.18 -22.69
N LEU A 307 -22.21 -6.61 -21.63
CA LEU A 307 -21.60 -7.17 -20.42
C LEU A 307 -21.81 -8.69 -20.37
N ASP A 308 -20.76 -9.37 -20.00
CA ASP A 308 -20.76 -10.76 -19.54
C ASP A 308 -20.37 -10.75 -18.05
N ASP A 309 -21.37 -10.74 -17.18
CA ASP A 309 -21.16 -10.65 -15.73
C ASP A 309 -20.57 -11.94 -15.15
N GLU A 310 -20.81 -13.09 -15.78
CA GLU A 310 -20.28 -14.40 -15.33
C GLU A 310 -18.75 -14.43 -15.47
N ASN A 311 -18.23 -13.95 -16.60
CA ASN A 311 -16.80 -13.92 -16.91
C ASN A 311 -16.14 -12.57 -16.57
N ARG A 312 -16.89 -11.59 -16.05
CA ARG A 312 -16.46 -10.20 -15.83
C ARG A 312 -15.79 -9.60 -17.07
N LYS A 313 -16.47 -9.73 -18.19
CA LYS A 313 -16.03 -9.23 -19.49
C LYS A 313 -16.96 -8.14 -19.99
N ALA A 314 -16.40 -7.13 -20.64
CA ALA A 314 -17.14 -6.05 -21.27
C ALA A 314 -16.66 -5.86 -22.71
N ASP A 315 -17.54 -6.08 -23.68
CA ASP A 315 -17.30 -5.77 -25.08
C ASP A 315 -17.84 -4.35 -25.34
N VAL A 316 -16.93 -3.46 -25.72
CA VAL A 316 -17.20 -2.02 -25.86
C VAL A 316 -17.09 -1.62 -27.33
N PHE A 317 -18.15 -1.05 -27.87
CA PHE A 317 -18.24 -0.62 -29.25
C PHE A 317 -18.08 0.90 -29.34
N LEU A 318 -17.17 1.35 -30.21
CA LEU A 318 -16.81 2.74 -30.38
C LEU A 318 -16.64 3.07 -31.86
N ASN A 319 -16.83 4.33 -32.19
CA ASN A 319 -16.47 4.82 -33.50
C ASN A 319 -14.98 4.61 -33.80
N PRO A 320 -14.57 4.35 -35.04
CA PRO A 320 -13.18 4.10 -35.42
C PRO A 320 -12.19 5.13 -34.90
N GLU A 321 -12.60 6.39 -34.83
CA GLU A 321 -11.80 7.51 -34.33
C GLU A 321 -11.52 7.45 -32.83
N GLU A 322 -12.46 6.91 -32.05
CA GLU A 322 -12.41 6.83 -30.59
C GLU A 322 -11.61 5.64 -30.09
N VAL A 323 -11.42 4.60 -30.90
CA VAL A 323 -10.72 3.36 -30.51
C VAL A 323 -9.30 3.65 -30.00
N SER A 324 -8.57 4.53 -30.71
CA SER A 324 -7.22 4.89 -30.30
C SER A 324 -7.19 5.62 -28.96
N LEU A 325 -8.21 6.42 -28.66
CA LEU A 325 -8.36 7.12 -27.38
C LEU A 325 -8.72 6.15 -26.25
N ALA A 326 -9.60 5.18 -26.51
CA ALA A 326 -9.98 4.14 -25.56
C ALA A 326 -8.78 3.28 -25.17
N ILE A 327 -7.98 2.83 -26.10
CA ILE A 327 -6.76 2.07 -25.87
C ILE A 327 -5.72 2.95 -25.15
N GLY A 328 -5.53 4.19 -25.64
CA GLY A 328 -4.54 5.11 -25.12
C GLY A 328 -3.10 4.75 -25.47
N ARG A 329 -2.18 5.62 -25.10
CA ARG A 329 -0.74 5.39 -25.33
C ARG A 329 -0.29 4.11 -24.61
N ASN A 330 0.38 3.21 -25.33
CA ASN A 330 0.86 1.92 -24.83
C ASN A 330 -0.23 1.03 -24.17
N GLY A 331 -1.52 1.24 -24.52
CA GLY A 331 -2.61 0.50 -23.91
C GLY A 331 -2.93 0.88 -22.45
N LEU A 332 -2.35 1.96 -21.95
CA LEU A 332 -2.48 2.35 -20.52
C LEU A 332 -3.91 2.70 -20.15
N ASN A 333 -4.68 3.35 -21.04
CA ASN A 333 -6.03 3.78 -20.74
C ASN A 333 -6.96 2.59 -20.51
N ILE A 334 -7.00 1.64 -21.46
CA ILE A 334 -7.81 0.44 -21.36
C ILE A 334 -7.38 -0.47 -20.19
N LYS A 335 -6.06 -0.61 -19.98
CA LYS A 335 -5.52 -1.39 -18.86
C LYS A 335 -5.94 -0.84 -17.51
N LEU A 336 -5.85 0.49 -17.31
CA LEU A 336 -6.29 1.14 -16.09
C LEU A 336 -7.80 1.10 -15.92
N ALA A 337 -8.57 1.23 -17.01
CA ALA A 337 -10.02 1.07 -16.97
C ALA A 337 -10.42 -0.34 -16.55
N SER A 338 -9.77 -1.37 -17.10
CA SER A 338 -10.00 -2.76 -16.70
C SER A 338 -9.65 -3.01 -15.22
N LEU A 339 -8.50 -2.51 -14.74
CA LEU A 339 -8.12 -2.62 -13.34
C LEU A 339 -9.09 -1.87 -12.40
N LEU A 340 -9.58 -0.71 -12.81
CA LEU A 340 -10.47 0.13 -12.01
C LEU A 340 -11.87 -0.48 -11.89
N THR A 341 -12.38 -1.03 -12.98
CA THR A 341 -13.73 -1.61 -13.07
C THR A 341 -13.79 -3.07 -12.66
N GLU A 342 -12.64 -3.76 -12.63
CA GLU A 342 -12.50 -5.21 -12.40
C GLU A 342 -13.17 -6.06 -13.49
N TYR A 343 -13.31 -5.48 -14.71
CA TYR A 343 -13.77 -6.15 -15.90
C TYR A 343 -12.67 -6.21 -16.96
N THR A 344 -12.56 -7.31 -17.65
CA THR A 344 -11.73 -7.36 -18.87
C THR A 344 -12.46 -6.61 -19.97
N ILE A 345 -11.88 -5.52 -20.45
CA ILE A 345 -12.49 -4.66 -21.44
C ILE A 345 -11.88 -4.96 -22.81
N ASP A 346 -12.71 -5.41 -23.75
CA ASP A 346 -12.35 -5.55 -25.15
C ASP A 346 -13.04 -4.46 -25.99
N VAL A 347 -12.28 -3.84 -26.89
CA VAL A 347 -12.74 -2.70 -27.69
C VAL A 347 -12.91 -3.12 -29.13
N TYR A 348 -14.09 -2.87 -29.64
CA TYR A 348 -14.49 -3.14 -31.03
C TYR A 348 -14.83 -1.86 -31.74
N ARG A 349 -14.54 -1.84 -33.05
CA ARG A 349 -15.02 -0.74 -33.92
C ARG A 349 -16.51 -0.97 -34.14
N ASP A 350 -17.28 0.03 -33.78
CA ASP A 350 -18.65 0.11 -34.21
C ASP A 350 -18.60 0.60 -35.66
N ASN A 351 -18.53 -0.35 -36.58
CA ASN A 351 -18.76 -0.04 -37.99
C ASN A 351 -20.27 0.13 -38.14
N ASN A 352 -20.83 1.13 -37.48
CA ASN A 352 -22.05 1.79 -37.93
C ASN A 352 -21.73 2.63 -39.18
N ASP A 353 -21.07 2.07 -40.19
CA ASP A 353 -21.68 2.09 -41.48
C ASP A 353 -23.02 1.38 -41.22
N VAL A 354 -24.07 2.14 -40.98
CA VAL A 354 -25.38 1.79 -41.49
C VAL A 354 -25.03 1.39 -42.91
N GLU A 355 -24.92 0.11 -43.23
CA GLU A 355 -25.46 -0.36 -44.46
C GLU A 355 -26.92 0.10 -44.32
N ASP A 356 -27.19 1.38 -44.70
CA ASP A 356 -28.47 1.74 -45.28
C ASP A 356 -28.71 0.57 -46.18
N GLU A 357 -29.61 -0.33 -45.79
CA GLU A 357 -29.96 -1.49 -46.64
C GLU A 357 -30.19 -0.93 -48.01
N ASP A 358 -29.26 -1.24 -48.93
CA ASP A 358 -29.38 -0.76 -50.29
C ASP A 358 -30.52 -1.57 -50.89
N ILE A 359 -31.63 -0.90 -51.16
CA ILE A 359 -32.88 -1.53 -51.58
C ILE A 359 -32.75 -1.83 -53.07
N TYR A 360 -33.01 -3.10 -53.43
CA TYR A 360 -33.01 -3.50 -54.82
C TYR A 360 -34.16 -2.78 -55.58
N LEU A 361 -33.91 -2.33 -56.80
CA LEU A 361 -34.92 -1.67 -57.62
C LEU A 361 -36.20 -2.49 -57.85
N GLU A 362 -36.11 -3.80 -57.74
CA GLU A 362 -37.23 -4.72 -57.81
C GLU A 362 -38.28 -4.53 -56.71
N GLU A 363 -37.89 -3.99 -55.55
CA GLU A 363 -38.80 -3.70 -54.46
C GLU A 363 -39.70 -2.48 -54.71
N PHE A 364 -39.38 -1.69 -55.70
CA PHE A 364 -40.15 -0.49 -56.12
C PHE A 364 -41.06 -0.81 -57.30
N ASP A 365 -41.34 -2.04 -57.66
CA ASP A 365 -42.18 -2.43 -58.79
C ASP A 365 -43.64 -1.95 -58.69
N ASP A 366 -44.10 -1.58 -57.47
CA ASP A 366 -45.41 -0.99 -57.22
C ASP A 366 -45.42 0.56 -57.47
N GLU A 367 -44.27 1.24 -57.44
CA GLU A 367 -44.18 2.67 -57.54
C GLU A 367 -43.46 3.15 -58.82
N ILE A 368 -42.64 2.27 -59.43
CA ILE A 368 -41.85 2.52 -60.64
C ILE A 368 -42.21 1.52 -61.70
N ASP A 369 -42.50 1.99 -62.89
CA ASP A 369 -42.82 1.10 -64.02
C ASP A 369 -41.71 0.07 -64.29
N SER A 370 -42.07 -1.20 -64.41
CA SER A 370 -41.13 -2.30 -64.57
C SER A 370 -40.17 -2.14 -65.76
N TRP A 371 -40.57 -1.48 -66.80
CA TRP A 371 -39.69 -1.17 -67.96
C TRP A 371 -38.58 -0.17 -67.61
N VAL A 372 -38.83 0.78 -66.70
CA VAL A 372 -37.82 1.73 -66.22
C VAL A 372 -36.78 0.98 -65.36
N ILE A 373 -37.25 0.09 -64.50
CA ILE A 373 -36.38 -0.75 -63.69
C ILE A 373 -35.45 -1.62 -64.57
N GLU A 374 -36.04 -2.26 -65.63
CA GLU A 374 -35.23 -3.04 -66.56
C GLU A 374 -34.21 -2.17 -67.33
N ALA A 375 -34.62 -1.00 -67.81
CA ALA A 375 -33.71 -0.07 -68.48
C ALA A 375 -32.51 0.34 -67.59
N ILE A 376 -32.74 0.62 -66.31
CA ILE A 376 -31.70 1.01 -65.35
C ILE A 376 -30.78 -0.19 -65.03
N LYS A 377 -31.35 -1.40 -64.89
CA LYS A 377 -30.57 -2.62 -64.67
C LYS A 377 -29.62 -2.94 -65.81
N THR A 378 -30.00 -2.68 -67.06
CA THR A 378 -29.08 -2.86 -68.20
C THR A 378 -27.83 -2.02 -68.11
N LEU A 379 -27.85 -0.92 -67.33
CA LEU A 379 -26.68 -0.07 -67.03
C LEU A 379 -25.81 -0.63 -65.86
N GLY A 380 -26.21 -1.74 -65.23
CA GLY A 380 -25.53 -2.32 -64.06
C GLY A 380 -25.84 -1.61 -62.74
N LEU A 381 -26.99 -0.89 -62.72
CA LEU A 381 -27.46 -0.18 -61.52
C LEU A 381 -28.63 -0.99 -60.94
N ASP A 382 -28.35 -1.94 -60.06
CA ASP A 382 -29.35 -2.88 -59.54
C ASP A 382 -30.01 -2.40 -58.25
N THR A 383 -29.47 -1.33 -57.61
CA THR A 383 -29.91 -0.84 -56.33
C THR A 383 -30.26 0.66 -56.34
N ALA A 384 -31.14 1.06 -55.42
CA ALA A 384 -31.64 2.40 -55.28
C ALA A 384 -30.50 3.44 -55.06
N LYS A 385 -29.49 3.10 -54.20
CA LYS A 385 -28.34 3.97 -54.00
C LYS A 385 -27.43 4.07 -55.18
N ALA A 386 -27.24 3.02 -55.94
CA ALA A 386 -26.46 3.05 -57.18
C ALA A 386 -27.08 4.03 -58.18
N VAL A 387 -28.42 4.04 -58.29
CA VAL A 387 -29.13 5.00 -59.15
C VAL A 387 -29.04 6.43 -58.61
N LEU A 388 -29.23 6.65 -57.32
CA LEU A 388 -29.16 7.99 -56.72
C LEU A 388 -27.75 8.61 -56.82
N ASN A 389 -26.71 7.77 -56.86
CA ASN A 389 -25.31 8.19 -57.01
C ASN A 389 -24.90 8.37 -58.48
N ALA A 390 -25.73 7.92 -59.44
CA ALA A 390 -25.43 8.06 -60.84
C ALA A 390 -25.72 9.49 -61.31
N PRO A 391 -24.93 10.05 -62.27
CA PRO A 391 -25.23 11.34 -62.86
C PRO A 391 -26.56 11.30 -63.60
N ARG A 392 -27.45 12.28 -63.36
CA ARG A 392 -28.77 12.41 -64.00
C ARG A 392 -28.70 12.31 -65.53
N GLU A 393 -27.69 12.95 -66.11
CA GLU A 393 -27.47 12.98 -67.59
C GLU A 393 -27.15 11.54 -68.09
N MET A 394 -26.48 10.69 -67.30
CA MET A 394 -26.17 9.31 -67.64
C MET A 394 -27.46 8.45 -67.68
N LEU A 395 -28.41 8.70 -66.79
CA LEU A 395 -29.68 7.98 -66.75
C LEU A 395 -30.55 8.31 -67.94
N ILE A 396 -30.55 9.65 -68.41
CA ILE A 396 -31.28 10.08 -69.57
C ILE A 396 -30.66 9.50 -70.86
N GLU A 397 -29.36 9.71 -71.07
CA GLU A 397 -28.71 9.34 -72.35
C GLU A 397 -28.49 7.82 -72.51
N LYS A 398 -28.18 7.10 -71.48
CA LYS A 398 -27.82 5.65 -71.61
C LYS A 398 -28.98 4.68 -71.36
N ALA A 399 -29.95 5.06 -70.51
CA ALA A 399 -31.14 4.27 -70.31
C ALA A 399 -32.28 4.65 -71.28
N ASP A 400 -32.05 5.65 -72.12
CA ASP A 400 -33.02 6.22 -73.13
C ASP A 400 -34.35 6.59 -72.45
N LEU A 401 -34.27 7.22 -71.26
CA LEU A 401 -35.42 7.68 -70.48
C LEU A 401 -35.67 9.14 -70.62
N GLU A 402 -36.98 9.53 -70.65
CA GLU A 402 -37.40 10.94 -70.67
C GLU A 402 -37.05 11.63 -69.36
N GLU A 403 -36.73 12.92 -69.39
CA GLU A 403 -36.33 13.68 -68.20
C GLU A 403 -37.36 13.63 -67.07
N GLU A 404 -38.65 13.70 -67.41
CA GLU A 404 -39.73 13.58 -66.39
C GLU A 404 -39.79 12.22 -65.75
N THR A 405 -39.44 11.13 -66.39
CA THR A 405 -39.38 9.78 -65.89
C THR A 405 -38.19 9.61 -64.95
N VAL A 406 -37.03 10.17 -65.32
CA VAL A 406 -35.82 10.16 -64.43
C VAL A 406 -36.06 10.96 -63.17
N ASP A 407 -36.70 12.12 -63.27
CA ASP A 407 -37.03 12.97 -62.13
C ASP A 407 -38.03 12.25 -61.18
N HIS A 408 -39.02 11.58 -61.73
CA HIS A 408 -39.95 10.75 -60.95
C HIS A 408 -39.24 9.62 -60.25
N LEU A 409 -38.40 8.87 -60.94
CA LEU A 409 -37.57 7.79 -60.40
C LEU A 409 -36.72 8.28 -59.24
N LEU A 410 -35.95 9.33 -59.41
CA LEU A 410 -35.08 9.90 -58.37
C LEU A 410 -35.87 10.42 -57.16
N ASN A 411 -37.07 10.96 -57.36
CA ASN A 411 -37.91 11.40 -56.24
C ASN A 411 -38.49 10.24 -55.45
N VAL A 412 -38.97 9.16 -56.11
CA VAL A 412 -39.45 7.96 -55.44
C VAL A 412 -38.33 7.32 -54.61
N LEU A 413 -37.16 7.13 -55.22
CA LEU A 413 -36.01 6.53 -54.51
C LEU A 413 -35.54 7.39 -53.33
N ARG A 414 -35.52 8.76 -53.45
CA ARG A 414 -35.15 9.63 -52.33
C ARG A 414 -36.17 9.59 -51.19
N ALA A 415 -37.45 9.54 -51.47
CA ALA A 415 -38.51 9.52 -50.50
C ALA A 415 -38.41 8.33 -49.54
N GLU A 416 -37.84 7.21 -50.00
CA GLU A 416 -37.64 6.02 -49.14
C GLU A 416 -36.48 6.17 -48.17
N PHE A 417 -35.41 6.90 -48.55
CA PHE A 417 -34.27 7.19 -47.67
C PHE A 417 -34.43 8.43 -46.79
N GLU A 418 -35.49 9.25 -46.98
CA GLU A 418 -35.81 10.39 -46.12
C GLU A 418 -36.81 10.05 -44.99
N LYS A 419 -37.34 8.83 -44.96
CA LYS A 419 -38.19 8.32 -43.86
C LYS A 419 -37.36 7.87 -42.68
#